data_58fd4a7a948cb1bc6e40808e2b589a60
#
_entry.id   58fd4a7a948cb1bc6e40808e2b589a60
#
_cell.length_a   1.000
_cell.length_b   1.000
_cell.length_c   1.000
_cell.angle_alpha   90.00
_cell.angle_beta   90.00
_cell.angle_gamma   90.00
#
_symmetry.space_group_name_H-M   'P 1'
#
loop_
_entity.id
_entity.type
_entity.pdbx_description
1 polymer ?
#
loop_
_entity_poly.entity_id
_entity_poly.type
_entity_poly.pdbx_seq_one_letter_code
_entity_poly.pdbx_strand_id
1 'polypeptide(L)'
;MRPDEAVIDEAAQWMALLQSGEASAGEHAAFEAWRAADPRHQRIIEQMGGGLNLLRNPNLRGLPRNSLLHSLNAPSSRRRFVSGSLSVLGIAVLAGLLGRRYGWLPEVGELATGTGERRDFTLEDGSALSLNARTRVVARFDATQRLLALRSGELLVDVAKDPARPFVVETEHGRMRALGTKFLVQQGDDSTRLVMLHSQVEVVTAGGARQVVEAGESLLFNAQDILALERSTGQESAWVQGRLEVRDRPLSEVIDSLRRYRRGILHLSPEVADLRLSGLYPLDDSDRTLQLLERSLPIRVTWHNPYWVSIGARL
;
A
#
# COMPACT_ATOMS: atom_id res chain seq x y z
N MET A 1 4.27 -31.07 9.45
CA MET A 1 4.52 -30.07 8.40
C MET A 1 3.74 -30.53 7.18
N ARG A 2 2.75 -29.76 6.75
CA ARG A 2 1.95 -30.10 5.55
C ARG A 2 2.84 -29.90 4.31
N PRO A 3 2.72 -30.74 3.26
CA PRO A 3 3.58 -30.64 2.07
C PRO A 3 3.61 -29.25 1.40
N ASP A 4 2.53 -28.49 1.54
CA ASP A 4 2.42 -27.15 0.95
C ASP A 4 3.16 -26.05 1.76
N GLU A 5 3.35 -26.25 3.06
CA GLU A 5 4.05 -25.33 3.95
C GLU A 5 5.55 -25.22 3.59
N ALA A 6 6.19 -26.34 3.31
CA ALA A 6 7.60 -26.37 2.89
C ALA A 6 7.81 -25.67 1.55
N VAL A 7 6.88 -25.86 0.60
CA VAL A 7 6.97 -25.24 -0.73
C VAL A 7 6.73 -23.72 -0.65
N ILE A 8 5.83 -23.27 0.23
CA ILE A 8 5.60 -21.83 0.49
C ILE A 8 6.87 -21.21 1.07
N ASP A 9 7.55 -21.90 1.98
CA ASP A 9 8.78 -21.45 2.60
C ASP A 9 9.93 -21.31 1.59
N GLU A 10 10.12 -22.29 0.71
CA GLU A 10 11.10 -22.24 -0.35
C GLU A 10 10.79 -21.15 -1.38
N ALA A 11 9.52 -21.00 -1.77
CA ALA A 11 9.07 -19.93 -2.67
C ALA A 11 9.39 -18.54 -2.11
N ALA A 12 9.13 -18.33 -0.80
CA ALA A 12 9.42 -17.06 -0.14
C ALA A 12 10.92 -16.75 -0.08
N GLN A 13 11.78 -17.77 0.14
CA GLN A 13 13.24 -17.60 0.09
C GLN A 13 13.71 -17.17 -1.30
N TRP A 14 13.24 -17.83 -2.36
CA TRP A 14 13.56 -17.48 -3.73
C TRP A 14 13.10 -16.07 -4.09
N MET A 15 11.88 -15.68 -3.68
CA MET A 15 11.35 -14.34 -3.92
C MET A 15 12.18 -13.27 -3.21
N ALA A 16 12.56 -13.49 -1.96
CA ALA A 16 13.40 -12.57 -1.18
C ALA A 16 14.78 -12.39 -1.83
N LEU A 17 15.42 -13.49 -2.27
CA LEU A 17 16.72 -13.46 -2.95
C LEU A 17 16.64 -12.70 -4.28
N LEU A 18 15.62 -12.96 -5.10
CA LEU A 18 15.47 -12.30 -6.41
C LEU A 18 15.12 -10.81 -6.28
N GLN A 19 14.40 -10.42 -5.22
CA GLN A 19 14.04 -9.03 -4.95
C GLN A 19 15.18 -8.22 -4.32
N SER A 20 16.19 -8.86 -3.74
CA SER A 20 17.36 -8.16 -3.18
C SER A 20 18.18 -7.43 -4.27
N GLY A 21 18.06 -7.85 -5.53
CA GLY A 21 18.87 -7.35 -6.63
C GLY A 21 20.32 -7.87 -6.63
N GLU A 22 20.69 -8.72 -5.68
CA GLU A 22 22.05 -9.29 -5.51
C GLU A 22 22.14 -10.74 -6.03
N ALA A 23 21.04 -11.29 -6.55
CA ALA A 23 21.01 -12.66 -7.06
C ALA A 23 21.97 -12.85 -8.24
N SER A 24 22.90 -13.80 -8.10
CA SER A 24 23.85 -14.21 -9.13
C SER A 24 23.18 -14.93 -10.30
N ALA A 25 23.84 -15.05 -11.44
CA ALA A 25 23.35 -15.80 -12.59
C ALA A 25 23.09 -17.29 -12.26
N GLY A 26 23.91 -17.89 -11.35
CA GLY A 26 23.73 -19.25 -10.88
C GLY A 26 22.48 -19.41 -10.02
N GLU A 27 22.16 -18.45 -9.15
CA GLU A 27 20.95 -18.45 -8.33
C GLU A 27 19.68 -18.25 -9.17
N HIS A 28 19.74 -17.42 -10.21
CA HIS A 28 18.63 -17.34 -11.18
C HIS A 28 18.38 -18.67 -11.90
N ALA A 29 19.44 -19.37 -12.34
CA ALA A 29 19.30 -20.68 -12.96
C ALA A 29 18.77 -21.74 -11.99
N ALA A 30 19.19 -21.72 -10.74
CA ALA A 30 18.71 -22.61 -9.68
C ALA A 30 17.22 -22.34 -9.36
N PHE A 31 16.80 -21.07 -9.31
CA PHE A 31 15.36 -20.72 -9.16
C PHE A 31 14.52 -21.25 -10.31
N GLU A 32 14.95 -21.08 -11.56
CA GLU A 32 14.19 -21.59 -12.71
C GLU A 32 14.10 -23.14 -12.71
N ALA A 33 15.17 -23.81 -12.31
CA ALA A 33 15.17 -25.29 -12.14
C ALA A 33 14.21 -25.72 -11.02
N TRP A 34 14.25 -25.06 -9.87
CA TRP A 34 13.33 -25.32 -8.77
C TRP A 34 11.86 -25.07 -9.19
N ARG A 35 11.59 -23.95 -9.86
CA ARG A 35 10.25 -23.62 -10.34
C ARG A 35 9.68 -24.65 -11.31
N ALA A 36 10.54 -25.20 -12.19
CA ALA A 36 10.16 -26.21 -13.19
C ALA A 36 10.00 -27.63 -12.59
N ALA A 37 10.54 -27.87 -11.38
CA ALA A 37 10.56 -29.22 -10.78
C ALA A 37 9.18 -29.71 -10.33
N ASP A 38 8.26 -28.81 -9.96
CA ASP A 38 6.89 -29.18 -9.53
C ASP A 38 5.90 -28.07 -9.93
N PRO A 39 4.74 -28.42 -10.55
CA PRO A 39 3.68 -27.46 -10.89
C PRO A 39 3.13 -26.68 -9.68
N ARG A 40 3.30 -27.18 -8.44
CA ARG A 40 2.92 -26.48 -7.21
C ARG A 40 3.81 -25.27 -6.96
N HIS A 41 5.11 -25.36 -7.28
CA HIS A 41 6.06 -24.25 -7.12
C HIS A 41 5.64 -23.05 -7.95
N GLN A 42 5.26 -23.28 -9.20
CA GLN A 42 4.80 -22.22 -10.08
C GLN A 42 3.50 -21.57 -9.57
N ARG A 43 2.52 -22.37 -9.14
CA ARG A 43 1.24 -21.85 -8.58
C ARG A 43 1.46 -20.99 -7.34
N ILE A 44 2.34 -21.42 -6.44
CA ILE A 44 2.65 -20.68 -5.22
C ILE A 44 3.35 -19.36 -5.55
N ILE A 45 4.31 -19.36 -6.47
CA ILE A 45 4.96 -18.13 -6.94
C ILE A 45 3.96 -17.18 -7.59
N GLU A 46 3.00 -17.69 -8.37
CA GLU A 46 1.94 -16.87 -8.98
C GLU A 46 0.99 -16.27 -7.94
N GLN A 47 0.62 -17.05 -6.91
CA GLN A 47 -0.20 -16.55 -5.79
C GLN A 47 0.53 -15.53 -4.93
N MET A 48 1.85 -15.72 -4.68
CA MET A 48 2.68 -14.79 -3.93
C MET A 48 3.09 -13.55 -4.75
N GLY A 49 3.13 -13.68 -6.07
CA GLY A 49 3.67 -12.70 -7.02
C GLY A 49 2.62 -11.94 -7.85
N GLY A 50 1.36 -11.86 -7.43
CA GLY A 50 0.28 -11.15 -8.16
C GLY A 50 0.63 -9.73 -8.63
N GLY A 51 1.74 -9.14 -8.14
CA GLY A 51 2.30 -7.86 -8.60
C GLY A 51 3.52 -7.97 -9.55
N LEU A 52 4.15 -9.14 -9.70
CA LEU A 52 5.39 -9.33 -10.48
C LEU A 52 5.16 -9.77 -11.94
N ASN A 53 3.95 -10.11 -12.32
CA ASN A 53 3.63 -10.56 -13.69
C ASN A 53 3.80 -9.47 -14.76
N LEU A 54 3.94 -8.21 -14.40
CA LEU A 54 4.14 -7.10 -15.35
C LEU A 54 5.58 -6.99 -15.88
N LEU A 55 6.57 -7.61 -15.22
CA LEU A 55 7.96 -7.63 -15.69
C LEU A 55 8.30 -8.84 -16.59
N ARG A 56 7.34 -9.75 -16.82
CA ARG A 56 7.53 -11.00 -17.57
C ARG A 56 6.88 -11.02 -18.96
N ASN A 57 6.75 -9.88 -19.61
CA ASN A 57 6.30 -9.88 -21.01
C ASN A 57 7.42 -10.49 -21.91
N PRO A 58 7.24 -11.69 -22.50
CA PRO A 58 8.25 -12.36 -23.29
C PRO A 58 8.67 -11.56 -24.52
N ASN A 59 7.89 -10.59 -24.95
CA ASN A 59 8.16 -9.73 -26.11
C ASN A 59 9.28 -8.69 -25.87
N LEU A 60 9.78 -8.52 -24.63
CA LEU A 60 10.92 -7.64 -24.34
C LEU A 60 12.28 -8.39 -24.27
N ARG A 61 12.27 -9.73 -24.34
CA ARG A 61 13.50 -10.55 -24.32
C ARG A 61 14.27 -10.59 -25.65
N GLY A 62 13.74 -10.01 -26.72
CA GLY A 62 14.31 -10.05 -28.07
C GLY A 62 15.25 -8.90 -28.45
N LEU A 63 15.49 -7.93 -27.59
CA LEU A 63 16.42 -6.83 -27.89
C LEU A 63 17.85 -7.18 -27.41
N PRO A 64 18.81 -7.46 -28.33
CA PRO A 64 20.18 -7.76 -27.93
C PRO A 64 20.81 -6.51 -27.30
N ARG A 65 21.39 -6.68 -26.11
CA ARG A 65 22.09 -5.63 -25.33
C ARG A 65 23.12 -4.84 -26.17
N ASN A 66 23.69 -5.49 -27.17
CA ASN A 66 24.68 -4.89 -28.07
C ASN A 66 24.09 -3.84 -29.02
N SER A 67 22.80 -3.86 -29.29
CA SER A 67 22.13 -2.88 -30.16
C SER A 67 21.96 -1.52 -29.50
N LEU A 68 21.86 -1.48 -28.17
CA LEU A 68 21.76 -0.22 -27.40
C LEU A 68 23.11 0.46 -27.23
N LEU A 69 24.21 -0.30 -27.12
CA LEU A 69 25.56 0.27 -26.96
C LEU A 69 26.16 0.68 -28.30
N HIS A 70 25.75 0.06 -29.42
CA HIS A 70 26.22 0.47 -30.75
C HIS A 70 25.56 1.74 -31.28
N SER A 71 24.37 2.09 -30.81
CA SER A 71 23.71 3.34 -31.22
C SER A 71 24.29 4.60 -30.57
N LEU A 72 25.09 4.45 -29.51
CA LEU A 72 25.76 5.56 -28.82
C LEU A 72 27.14 5.88 -29.37
N ASN A 73 27.75 4.99 -30.19
CA ASN A 73 29.14 5.14 -30.67
C ASN A 73 29.29 5.24 -32.20
N ALA A 74 28.20 5.46 -32.97
CA ALA A 74 28.32 5.59 -34.42
C ALA A 74 28.59 7.05 -34.84
N PRO A 75 29.59 7.31 -35.72
CA PRO A 75 29.89 8.67 -36.16
C PRO A 75 28.74 9.24 -37.02
N SER A 76 28.41 10.48 -36.75
CA SER A 76 27.28 11.24 -37.26
C SER A 76 27.29 11.40 -38.78
N SER A 77 26.26 10.86 -39.44
CA SER A 77 25.81 11.29 -40.75
C SER A 77 24.49 12.05 -40.61
N ARG A 78 24.53 13.34 -40.94
CA ARG A 78 23.44 14.32 -40.71
C ARG A 78 22.07 14.01 -41.34
N ARG A 79 21.96 13.00 -42.19
CA ARG A 79 20.68 12.63 -42.85
C ARG A 79 19.88 11.51 -42.19
N ARG A 80 20.44 10.79 -41.21
CA ARG A 80 19.74 9.71 -40.47
C ARG A 80 19.21 10.14 -39.10
N PHE A 81 19.48 11.38 -38.72
CA PHE A 81 19.10 11.89 -37.37
C PHE A 81 17.64 12.18 -37.22
N VAL A 82 16.89 12.50 -38.31
CA VAL A 82 15.48 12.89 -38.26
C VAL A 82 14.55 11.69 -38.05
N SER A 83 14.90 10.49 -38.58
CA SER A 83 14.04 9.31 -38.44
C SER A 83 14.26 8.58 -37.10
N GLY A 84 15.47 8.66 -36.51
CA GLY A 84 15.78 8.06 -35.22
C GLY A 84 15.22 8.84 -34.02
N SER A 85 15.21 10.18 -34.12
CA SER A 85 14.69 11.06 -33.06
C SER A 85 13.17 10.97 -32.90
N LEU A 86 12.43 10.78 -34.01
CA LEU A 86 10.98 10.56 -33.95
C LEU A 86 10.61 9.22 -33.29
N SER A 87 11.42 8.17 -33.47
CA SER A 87 11.19 6.87 -32.84
C SER A 87 11.49 6.91 -31.34
N VAL A 88 12.54 7.58 -30.91
CA VAL A 88 12.88 7.74 -29.48
C VAL A 88 11.84 8.63 -28.77
N LEU A 89 11.42 9.70 -29.41
CA LEU A 89 10.35 10.57 -28.90
C LEU A 89 9.01 9.80 -28.79
N GLY A 90 8.66 9.00 -29.78
CA GLY A 90 7.47 8.16 -29.79
C GLY A 90 7.48 7.13 -28.67
N ILE A 91 8.61 6.47 -28.43
CA ILE A 91 8.78 5.50 -27.33
C ILE A 91 8.71 6.21 -25.97
N ALA A 92 9.35 7.38 -25.81
CA ALA A 92 9.29 8.15 -24.58
C ALA A 92 7.87 8.66 -24.27
N VAL A 93 7.14 9.14 -25.30
CA VAL A 93 5.75 9.55 -25.15
C VAL A 93 4.85 8.37 -24.82
N LEU A 94 5.03 7.23 -25.48
CA LEU A 94 4.27 6.01 -25.21
C LEU A 94 4.56 5.47 -23.80
N ALA A 95 5.84 5.44 -23.40
CA ALA A 95 6.24 5.06 -22.04
C ALA A 95 5.69 6.04 -20.99
N GLY A 96 5.66 7.34 -21.29
CA GLY A 96 5.06 8.36 -20.44
C GLY A 96 3.53 8.21 -20.31
N LEU A 97 2.84 7.93 -21.43
CA LEU A 97 1.39 7.69 -21.43
C LEU A 97 1.03 6.39 -20.71
N LEU A 98 1.78 5.32 -20.95
CA LEU A 98 1.61 4.04 -20.25
C LEU A 98 1.96 4.19 -18.77
N GLY A 99 3.04 4.88 -18.43
CA GLY A 99 3.42 5.14 -17.04
C GLY A 99 2.35 5.92 -16.26
N ARG A 100 1.70 6.90 -16.92
CA ARG A 100 0.53 7.60 -16.36
C ARG A 100 -0.69 6.71 -16.23
N ARG A 101 -1.00 5.91 -17.27
CA ARG A 101 -2.16 5.02 -17.27
C ARG A 101 -2.05 3.90 -16.23
N TYR A 102 -0.84 3.42 -15.96
CA TYR A 102 -0.56 2.37 -14.98
C TYR A 102 -0.08 2.91 -13.62
N GLY A 103 -0.14 4.23 -13.40
CA GLY A 103 0.21 4.84 -12.11
C GLY A 103 1.70 4.75 -11.75
N TRP A 104 2.58 4.59 -12.73
CA TRP A 104 4.04 4.53 -12.52
C TRP A 104 4.69 5.91 -12.43
N LEU A 105 4.01 6.93 -12.97
CA LEU A 105 4.47 8.31 -12.85
C LEU A 105 3.63 9.03 -11.78
N PRO A 106 4.27 9.81 -10.88
CA PRO A 106 3.56 10.63 -9.91
C PRO A 106 2.60 11.58 -10.62
N GLU A 107 1.39 11.69 -10.12
CA GLU A 107 0.45 12.73 -10.58
C GLU A 107 0.91 14.09 -10.05
N VAL A 108 0.60 15.15 -10.80
CA VAL A 108 0.81 16.53 -10.31
C VAL A 108 -0.04 16.74 -9.05
N GLY A 109 0.60 17.18 -7.96
CA GLY A 109 -0.06 17.30 -6.65
C GLY A 109 -0.13 15.98 -5.84
N GLU A 110 0.59 14.93 -6.27
CA GLU A 110 0.67 13.68 -5.50
C GLU A 110 1.57 13.84 -4.27
N LEU A 111 1.01 13.47 -3.11
CA LEU A 111 1.69 13.33 -1.83
C LEU A 111 1.73 11.85 -1.49
N ALA A 112 2.91 11.33 -1.19
CA ALA A 112 3.07 9.90 -0.91
C ALA A 112 4.03 9.64 0.26
N THR A 113 3.85 8.50 0.90
CA THR A 113 4.70 7.96 1.95
C THR A 113 5.13 6.53 1.62
N GLY A 114 6.36 6.19 2.00
CA GLY A 114 6.91 4.84 1.87
C GLY A 114 6.54 3.90 3.02
N THR A 115 7.17 2.71 3.01
CA THR A 115 7.03 1.73 4.11
C THR A 115 7.63 2.29 5.40
N GLY A 116 6.84 2.32 6.47
CA GLY A 116 7.23 2.84 7.79
C GLY A 116 7.35 4.36 7.86
N GLU A 117 7.06 5.06 6.78
CA GLU A 117 7.14 6.51 6.72
C GLU A 117 5.80 7.15 7.06
N ARG A 118 5.81 8.14 7.95
CA ARG A 118 4.70 9.07 8.21
C ARG A 118 5.15 10.47 7.88
N ARG A 119 4.27 11.28 7.30
CA ARG A 119 4.59 12.67 6.94
C ARG A 119 3.42 13.58 7.20
N ASP A 120 3.74 14.78 7.66
CA ASP A 120 2.79 15.87 7.84
C ASP A 120 2.98 16.91 6.73
N PHE A 121 1.87 17.46 6.26
CA PHE A 121 1.81 18.48 5.23
C PHE A 121 0.86 19.60 5.65
N THR A 122 1.19 20.82 5.29
CA THR A 122 0.23 21.92 5.27
C THR A 122 -0.22 22.15 3.84
N LEU A 123 -1.51 22.03 3.58
CA LEU A 123 -2.10 22.21 2.26
C LEU A 123 -2.22 23.70 1.91
N GLU A 124 -2.48 24.02 0.64
CA GLU A 124 -2.57 25.41 0.12
C GLU A 124 -3.68 26.22 0.81
N ASP A 125 -4.73 25.57 1.31
CA ASP A 125 -5.84 26.19 2.03
C ASP A 125 -5.57 26.36 3.55
N GLY A 126 -4.39 25.94 4.03
CA GLY A 126 -4.01 25.94 5.43
C GLY A 126 -4.48 24.71 6.21
N SER A 127 -5.13 23.74 5.58
CA SER A 127 -5.49 22.47 6.23
C SER A 127 -4.23 21.68 6.58
N ALA A 128 -4.22 21.01 7.76
CA ALA A 128 -3.16 20.12 8.16
C ALA A 128 -3.51 18.67 7.74
N LEU A 129 -2.57 18.02 7.07
CA LEU A 129 -2.72 16.65 6.56
C LEU A 129 -1.57 15.78 7.07
N SER A 130 -1.91 14.70 7.78
CA SER A 130 -0.95 13.65 8.17
C SER A 130 -1.21 12.41 7.31
N LEU A 131 -0.16 11.87 6.69
CA LEU A 131 -0.21 10.63 5.92
C LEU A 131 0.46 9.50 6.71
N ASN A 132 -0.26 8.39 6.84
CA ASN A 132 0.27 7.15 7.41
C ASN A 132 1.21 6.44 6.41
N ALA A 133 1.89 5.37 6.84
CA ALA A 133 2.77 4.57 6.01
C ALA A 133 2.04 3.97 4.78
N ARG A 134 2.72 3.95 3.62
CA ARG A 134 2.22 3.45 2.33
C ARG A 134 0.94 4.15 1.86
N THR A 135 0.87 5.45 2.03
CA THR A 135 -0.27 6.27 1.64
C THR A 135 0.04 7.06 0.37
N ARG A 136 -0.95 7.15 -0.52
CA ARG A 136 -0.89 7.96 -1.75
C ARG A 136 -2.15 8.82 -1.86
N VAL A 137 -1.96 10.12 -1.95
CA VAL A 137 -3.03 11.13 -2.03
C VAL A 137 -2.70 12.09 -3.17
N VAL A 138 -3.70 12.47 -3.94
CA VAL A 138 -3.57 13.53 -4.95
C VAL A 138 -4.42 14.70 -4.51
N ALA A 139 -3.78 15.86 -4.30
CA ALA A 139 -4.47 17.12 -3.98
C ALA A 139 -4.83 17.87 -5.27
N ARG A 140 -6.10 18.23 -5.41
CA ARG A 140 -6.65 19.00 -6.54
C ARG A 140 -7.58 20.07 -6.02
N PHE A 141 -7.06 21.27 -5.83
CA PHE A 141 -7.82 22.41 -5.33
C PHE A 141 -8.12 23.36 -6.48
N ASP A 142 -9.37 23.79 -6.56
CA ASP A 142 -9.83 24.74 -7.55
C ASP A 142 -10.74 25.80 -6.92
N ALA A 143 -11.36 26.63 -7.75
CA ALA A 143 -12.25 27.73 -7.30
C ALA A 143 -13.57 27.20 -6.68
N THR A 144 -13.93 25.94 -6.91
CA THR A 144 -15.23 25.35 -6.53
C THR A 144 -15.13 24.35 -5.38
N GLN A 145 -14.00 23.65 -5.27
CA GLN A 145 -13.81 22.61 -4.26
C GLN A 145 -12.32 22.40 -3.91
N ARG A 146 -12.10 21.77 -2.77
CA ARG A 146 -10.80 21.32 -2.29
C ARG A 146 -10.84 19.79 -2.23
N LEU A 147 -10.31 19.14 -3.25
CA LEU A 147 -10.39 17.68 -3.40
C LEU A 147 -9.06 17.01 -3.00
N LEU A 148 -9.12 16.03 -2.08
CA LEU A 148 -8.09 15.05 -1.84
C LEU A 148 -8.56 13.68 -2.35
N ALA A 149 -7.91 13.15 -3.37
CA ALA A 149 -8.16 11.79 -3.86
C ALA A 149 -7.20 10.82 -3.15
N LEU A 150 -7.69 10.08 -2.16
CA LEU A 150 -6.94 9.00 -1.49
C LEU A 150 -6.94 7.78 -2.42
N ARG A 151 -5.75 7.41 -2.92
CA ARG A 151 -5.55 6.28 -3.83
C ARG A 151 -5.27 4.98 -3.07
N SER A 152 -4.59 5.09 -1.94
CA SER A 152 -4.32 3.97 -1.03
C SER A 152 -3.86 4.48 0.32
N GLY A 153 -4.02 3.67 1.35
CA GLY A 153 -3.48 3.92 2.67
C GLY A 153 -4.42 4.68 3.59
N GLU A 154 -3.89 5.60 4.39
CA GLU A 154 -4.63 6.23 5.48
C GLU A 154 -4.15 7.66 5.73
N LEU A 155 -5.08 8.58 5.89
CA LEU A 155 -4.81 9.99 6.17
C LEU A 155 -5.62 10.47 7.39
N LEU A 156 -5.06 11.44 8.09
CA LEU A 156 -5.75 12.29 9.05
C LEU A 156 -5.72 13.71 8.50
N VAL A 157 -6.87 14.36 8.43
CA VAL A 157 -6.96 15.76 8.00
C VAL A 157 -7.67 16.61 9.05
N ASP A 158 -7.07 17.78 9.31
CA ASP A 158 -7.67 18.86 10.10
C ASP A 158 -7.97 20.02 9.12
N VAL A 159 -9.24 20.13 8.74
CA VAL A 159 -9.68 20.97 7.61
C VAL A 159 -9.82 22.41 8.05
N ALA A 160 -9.12 23.32 7.39
CA ALA A 160 -9.29 24.76 7.55
C ALA A 160 -10.71 25.20 7.13
N LYS A 161 -11.32 26.11 7.89
CA LYS A 161 -12.66 26.62 7.60
C LYS A 161 -12.65 27.45 6.33
N ASP A 162 -13.42 27.02 5.34
CA ASP A 162 -13.69 27.73 4.09
C ASP A 162 -15.12 27.42 3.66
N PRO A 163 -16.10 28.28 3.98
CA PRO A 163 -17.51 28.04 3.65
C PRO A 163 -17.81 28.17 2.15
N ALA A 164 -16.92 28.81 1.37
CA ALA A 164 -17.11 29.00 -0.06
C ALA A 164 -16.78 27.73 -0.87
N ARG A 165 -15.84 26.91 -0.38
CA ARG A 165 -15.37 25.73 -1.08
C ARG A 165 -15.41 24.51 -0.16
N PRO A 166 -16.27 23.51 -0.43
CA PRO A 166 -16.29 22.28 0.34
C PRO A 166 -14.95 21.55 0.23
N PHE A 167 -14.54 20.91 1.33
CA PHE A 167 -13.42 20.00 1.35
C PHE A 167 -13.94 18.59 1.12
N VAL A 168 -13.40 17.88 0.15
CA VAL A 168 -13.86 16.55 -0.24
C VAL A 168 -12.68 15.60 -0.20
N VAL A 169 -12.83 14.48 0.53
CA VAL A 169 -11.95 13.32 0.39
C VAL A 169 -12.68 12.30 -0.48
N GLU A 170 -12.01 11.85 -1.54
CA GLU A 170 -12.52 10.84 -2.47
C GLU A 170 -11.70 9.56 -2.36
N THR A 171 -12.37 8.42 -2.32
CA THR A 171 -11.79 7.07 -2.40
C THR A 171 -12.44 6.31 -3.54
N GLU A 172 -12.00 5.09 -3.84
CA GLU A 172 -12.67 4.22 -4.81
C GLU A 172 -14.10 3.87 -4.40
N HIS A 173 -14.41 3.96 -3.09
CA HIS A 173 -15.71 3.56 -2.53
C HIS A 173 -16.71 4.71 -2.41
N GLY A 174 -16.27 5.97 -2.46
CA GLY A 174 -17.18 7.10 -2.35
C GLY A 174 -16.50 8.41 -1.98
N ARG A 175 -17.33 9.41 -1.64
CA ARG A 175 -16.93 10.79 -1.34
C ARG A 175 -17.37 11.19 0.06
N MET A 176 -16.49 11.89 0.76
CA MET A 176 -16.68 12.41 2.10
C MET A 176 -16.55 13.93 2.04
N ARG A 177 -17.65 14.66 2.30
CA ARG A 177 -17.72 16.11 2.24
C ARG A 177 -17.65 16.71 3.63
N ALA A 178 -16.67 17.57 3.85
CA ALA A 178 -16.40 18.26 5.11
C ALA A 178 -16.49 19.79 4.98
N LEU A 179 -16.90 20.47 6.06
CA LEU A 179 -17.02 21.93 6.14
C LEU A 179 -16.21 22.53 7.31
N GLY A 180 -14.99 22.02 7.57
CA GLY A 180 -14.20 22.44 8.73
C GLY A 180 -14.29 21.43 9.85
N THR A 181 -13.67 20.27 9.66
CA THR A 181 -13.78 19.07 10.48
C THR A 181 -12.43 18.41 10.63
N LYS A 182 -12.27 17.59 11.67
CA LYS A 182 -11.09 16.74 11.83
C LYS A 182 -11.51 15.29 11.73
N PHE A 183 -10.94 14.54 10.79
CA PHE A 183 -11.31 13.16 10.55
C PHE A 183 -10.17 12.36 9.92
N LEU A 184 -10.28 11.05 10.06
CA LEU A 184 -9.37 10.06 9.51
C LEU A 184 -10.09 9.27 8.42
N VAL A 185 -9.40 8.98 7.34
CA VAL A 185 -9.89 8.11 6.25
C VAL A 185 -8.86 7.05 5.97
N GLN A 186 -9.29 5.80 5.99
CA GLN A 186 -8.50 4.64 5.63
C GLN A 186 -9.17 3.92 4.46
N GLN A 187 -8.45 3.80 3.33
CA GLN A 187 -8.89 3.00 2.19
C GLN A 187 -8.26 1.62 2.26
N GLY A 188 -9.09 0.60 2.35
CA GLY A 188 -8.75 -0.81 2.13
C GLY A 188 -9.08 -1.22 0.70
N ASP A 189 -8.90 -2.51 0.38
CA ASP A 189 -9.14 -3.06 -0.97
C ASP A 189 -10.63 -3.03 -1.33
N ASP A 190 -11.52 -3.42 -0.40
CA ASP A 190 -12.95 -3.56 -0.64
C ASP A 190 -13.81 -2.51 0.08
N SER A 191 -13.23 -1.69 0.93
CA SER A 191 -13.99 -0.75 1.77
C SER A 191 -13.16 0.45 2.21
N THR A 192 -13.86 1.51 2.60
CA THR A 192 -13.29 2.70 3.24
C THR A 192 -13.83 2.82 4.66
N ARG A 193 -12.95 3.12 5.60
CA ARG A 193 -13.30 3.51 6.96
C ARG A 193 -13.09 5.00 7.12
N LEU A 194 -14.13 5.69 7.61
CA LEU A 194 -14.09 7.07 8.07
C LEU A 194 -14.21 7.09 9.60
N VAL A 195 -13.35 7.84 10.28
CA VAL A 195 -13.46 8.09 11.73
C VAL A 195 -13.55 9.57 11.99
N MET A 196 -14.63 10.00 12.63
CA MET A 196 -14.88 11.40 12.94
C MET A 196 -14.32 11.77 14.31
N LEU A 197 -13.37 12.71 14.32
CA LEU A 197 -12.77 13.23 15.55
C LEU A 197 -13.41 14.55 16.00
N HIS A 198 -13.85 15.37 15.07
CA HIS A 198 -14.48 16.67 15.37
C HIS A 198 -15.48 17.06 14.29
N SER A 199 -16.66 17.57 14.71
CA SER A 199 -17.77 18.00 13.84
C SER A 199 -18.42 16.84 13.09
N GLN A 200 -18.80 16.99 11.81
CA GLN A 200 -19.51 16.00 11.02
C GLN A 200 -19.07 16.00 9.56
N VAL A 201 -19.25 14.87 8.87
CA VAL A 201 -19.00 14.67 7.45
C VAL A 201 -20.17 13.96 6.80
N GLU A 202 -20.59 14.43 5.61
CA GLU A 202 -21.51 13.70 4.75
C GLU A 202 -20.72 12.73 3.87
N VAL A 203 -21.08 11.45 3.92
CA VAL A 203 -20.55 10.39 3.07
C VAL A 203 -21.57 10.04 2.00
N VAL A 204 -21.11 9.92 0.76
CA VAL A 204 -21.89 9.42 -0.37
C VAL A 204 -21.08 8.30 -1.02
N THR A 205 -21.59 7.06 -0.99
CA THR A 205 -20.93 5.93 -1.66
C THR A 205 -20.98 6.10 -3.17
N ALA A 206 -20.14 5.36 -3.90
CA ALA A 206 -20.19 5.39 -5.38
C ALA A 206 -21.56 4.94 -5.93
N GLY A 207 -22.27 4.03 -5.22
CA GLY A 207 -23.63 3.59 -5.52
C GLY A 207 -24.73 4.56 -5.10
N GLY A 208 -24.39 5.67 -4.40
CA GLY A 208 -25.32 6.73 -4.04
C GLY A 208 -25.95 6.61 -2.65
N ALA A 209 -25.58 5.61 -1.84
CA ALA A 209 -26.00 5.55 -0.43
C ALA A 209 -25.41 6.75 0.34
N ARG A 210 -26.18 7.32 1.27
CA ARG A 210 -25.80 8.53 2.01
C ARG A 210 -25.84 8.31 3.51
N GLN A 211 -24.84 8.86 4.21
CA GLN A 211 -24.79 8.87 5.67
C GLN A 211 -24.07 10.12 6.17
N VAL A 212 -24.63 10.76 7.18
CA VAL A 212 -23.91 11.76 7.97
C VAL A 212 -23.26 11.06 9.14
N VAL A 213 -21.98 11.33 9.37
CA VAL A 213 -21.17 10.76 10.45
C VAL A 213 -20.76 11.88 11.38
N GLU A 214 -21.08 11.73 12.66
CA GLU A 214 -20.84 12.74 13.68
C GLU A 214 -19.56 12.46 14.48
N ALA A 215 -19.09 13.48 15.20
CA ALA A 215 -17.90 13.35 16.06
C ALA A 215 -18.05 12.17 17.04
N GLY A 216 -17.03 11.33 17.14
CA GLY A 216 -17.01 10.12 17.95
C GLY A 216 -17.63 8.90 17.27
N GLU A 217 -17.96 8.99 15.98
CA GLU A 217 -18.44 7.86 15.19
C GLU A 217 -17.38 7.39 14.18
N SER A 218 -17.49 6.12 13.81
CA SER A 218 -16.72 5.45 12.75
C SER A 218 -17.69 4.79 11.78
N LEU A 219 -17.55 5.10 10.48
CA LEU A 219 -18.31 4.51 9.39
C LEU A 219 -17.43 3.58 8.57
N LEU A 220 -17.91 2.37 8.30
CA LEU A 220 -17.35 1.47 7.30
C LEU A 220 -18.33 1.40 6.12
N PHE A 221 -17.83 1.60 4.90
CA PHE A 221 -18.64 1.56 3.68
C PHE A 221 -17.84 1.01 2.50
N ASN A 222 -18.53 0.41 1.56
CA ASN A 222 -17.99 0.01 0.26
C ASN A 222 -18.56 0.89 -0.86
N ALA A 223 -18.28 0.51 -2.12
CA ALA A 223 -18.77 1.28 -3.26
C ALA A 223 -20.31 1.33 -3.36
N GLN A 224 -21.02 0.35 -2.84
CA GLN A 224 -22.48 0.22 -2.93
C GLN A 224 -23.19 0.69 -1.65
N ASP A 225 -22.73 0.18 -0.49
CA ASP A 225 -23.51 0.22 0.74
C ASP A 225 -22.72 0.78 1.94
N ILE A 226 -23.48 1.23 2.94
CA ILE A 226 -23.01 1.47 4.30
C ILE A 226 -22.98 0.11 5.02
N LEU A 227 -21.79 -0.33 5.45
CA LEU A 227 -21.60 -1.64 6.08
C LEU A 227 -21.77 -1.60 7.59
N ALA A 228 -21.25 -0.54 8.24
CA ALA A 228 -21.36 -0.36 9.68
C ALA A 228 -21.24 1.11 10.07
N LEU A 229 -21.99 1.52 11.09
CA LEU A 229 -21.83 2.79 11.80
C LEU A 229 -21.68 2.45 13.29
N GLU A 230 -20.53 2.77 13.86
CA GLU A 230 -20.14 2.39 15.21
C GLU A 230 -19.59 3.59 15.97
N ARG A 231 -19.44 3.47 17.28
CA ARG A 231 -18.71 4.47 18.05
C ARG A 231 -17.21 4.30 17.84
N SER A 232 -16.53 5.40 17.56
CA SER A 232 -15.06 5.45 17.52
C SER A 232 -14.49 5.19 18.92
N THR A 233 -13.38 4.49 18.99
CA THR A 233 -12.64 4.26 20.24
C THR A 233 -11.81 5.48 20.65
N GLY A 234 -11.64 6.45 19.72
CA GLY A 234 -10.81 7.64 19.89
C GLY A 234 -9.31 7.37 19.73
N GLN A 235 -8.92 6.14 19.39
CA GLN A 235 -7.53 5.68 19.35
C GLN A 235 -7.00 5.48 17.94
N GLU A 236 -7.87 5.57 16.96
CA GLU A 236 -7.58 5.33 15.55
C GLU A 236 -6.51 6.28 14.99
N SER A 237 -6.33 7.45 15.62
CA SER A 237 -5.29 8.43 15.25
C SER A 237 -3.95 8.26 16.00
N ALA A 238 -3.80 7.24 16.86
CA ALA A 238 -2.56 7.01 17.64
C ALA A 238 -1.32 6.79 16.76
N TRP A 239 -1.52 6.34 15.51
CA TRP A 239 -0.45 6.15 14.55
C TRP A 239 0.30 7.45 14.23
N VAL A 240 -0.33 8.62 14.30
CA VAL A 240 0.34 9.93 14.13
C VAL A 240 1.52 10.06 15.11
N GLN A 241 1.38 9.49 16.30
CA GLN A 241 2.41 9.47 17.33
C GLN A 241 3.31 8.22 17.31
N GLY A 242 3.25 7.41 16.24
CA GLY A 242 4.03 6.19 16.12
C GLY A 242 3.55 5.03 16.97
N ARG A 243 2.29 5.03 17.37
CA ARG A 243 1.72 4.02 18.26
C ARG A 243 0.50 3.36 17.61
N LEU A 244 0.37 2.05 17.84
CA LEU A 244 -0.84 1.29 17.55
C LEU A 244 -1.52 0.97 18.87
N GLU A 245 -2.64 1.59 19.12
CA GLU A 245 -3.49 1.30 20.27
C GLU A 245 -4.60 0.34 19.85
N VAL A 246 -4.69 -0.77 20.58
CA VAL A 246 -5.58 -1.88 20.25
C VAL A 246 -6.44 -2.18 21.47
N ARG A 247 -7.76 -2.30 21.27
CA ARG A 247 -8.71 -2.75 22.29
C ARG A 247 -9.56 -3.88 21.75
N ASP A 248 -9.34 -5.06 22.29
CA ASP A 248 -10.09 -6.27 21.95
C ASP A 248 -10.21 -6.48 20.42
N ARG A 249 -9.06 -6.40 19.69
CA ARG A 249 -8.99 -6.62 18.25
C ARG A 249 -8.34 -7.96 17.94
N PRO A 250 -8.71 -8.61 16.82
CA PRO A 250 -8.05 -9.83 16.37
C PRO A 250 -6.59 -9.54 15.96
N LEU A 251 -5.72 -10.52 16.17
CA LEU A 251 -4.31 -10.44 15.83
C LEU A 251 -4.08 -10.15 14.34
N SER A 252 -4.94 -10.65 13.46
CA SER A 252 -4.91 -10.36 12.03
C SER A 252 -4.92 -8.85 11.73
N GLU A 253 -5.80 -8.07 12.35
CA GLU A 253 -5.87 -6.62 12.15
C GLU A 253 -4.59 -5.89 12.63
N VAL A 254 -3.99 -6.38 13.72
CA VAL A 254 -2.73 -5.83 14.26
C VAL A 254 -1.57 -6.12 13.31
N ILE A 255 -1.50 -7.34 12.78
CA ILE A 255 -0.48 -7.72 11.80
C ILE A 255 -0.65 -6.97 10.49
N ASP A 256 -1.88 -6.74 10.01
CA ASP A 256 -2.16 -5.93 8.82
C ASP A 256 -1.68 -4.48 8.99
N SER A 257 -1.88 -3.92 10.19
CA SER A 257 -1.33 -2.60 10.53
C SER A 257 0.19 -2.60 10.49
N LEU A 258 0.86 -3.60 11.08
CA LEU A 258 2.33 -3.73 11.08
C LEU A 258 2.93 -3.96 9.70
N ARG A 259 2.23 -4.59 8.76
CA ARG A 259 2.69 -4.79 7.38
C ARG A 259 3.00 -3.47 6.66
N ARG A 260 2.35 -2.38 7.05
CA ARG A 260 2.64 -1.04 6.50
C ARG A 260 3.97 -0.47 6.99
N TYR A 261 4.44 -0.92 8.17
CA TYR A 261 5.64 -0.42 8.85
C TYR A 261 6.86 -1.31 8.67
N ARG A 262 6.71 -2.44 7.98
CA ARG A 262 7.79 -3.39 7.76
C ARG A 262 8.01 -3.69 6.28
N ARG A 263 9.27 -3.73 5.87
CA ARG A 263 9.65 -4.30 4.57
C ARG A 263 9.64 -5.83 4.68
N GLY A 264 9.18 -6.50 3.61
CA GLY A 264 9.13 -7.96 3.57
C GLY A 264 7.76 -8.53 3.94
N ILE A 265 7.74 -9.79 4.31
CA ILE A 265 6.55 -10.61 4.50
C ILE A 265 6.35 -10.88 6.00
N LEU A 266 5.17 -10.55 6.50
CA LEU A 266 4.65 -11.04 7.79
C LEU A 266 3.58 -12.09 7.48
N HIS A 267 3.94 -13.37 7.62
CA HIS A 267 3.01 -14.47 7.48
C HIS A 267 2.32 -14.74 8.83
N LEU A 268 0.99 -14.73 8.83
CA LEU A 268 0.18 -15.05 9.99
C LEU A 268 -0.55 -16.37 9.73
N SER A 269 -0.32 -17.38 10.58
CA SER A 269 -1.07 -18.64 10.51
C SER A 269 -2.55 -18.39 10.82
N PRO A 270 -3.48 -18.96 10.03
CA PRO A 270 -4.92 -18.84 10.28
C PRO A 270 -5.35 -19.28 11.69
N GLU A 271 -4.63 -20.22 12.29
CA GLU A 271 -4.91 -20.77 13.62
C GLU A 271 -4.85 -19.74 14.75
N VAL A 272 -4.07 -18.68 14.58
CA VAL A 272 -3.87 -17.61 15.57
C VAL A 272 -4.44 -16.25 15.13
N ALA A 273 -5.01 -16.17 13.94
CA ALA A 273 -5.49 -14.92 13.35
C ALA A 273 -6.56 -14.22 14.20
N ASP A 274 -7.44 -15.01 14.83
CA ASP A 274 -8.58 -14.54 15.62
C ASP A 274 -8.26 -14.34 17.10
N LEU A 275 -7.01 -14.55 17.54
CA LEU A 275 -6.60 -14.25 18.91
C LEU A 275 -6.80 -12.78 19.19
N ARG A 276 -7.59 -12.49 20.23
CA ARG A 276 -7.92 -11.12 20.60
C ARG A 276 -6.88 -10.54 21.56
N LEU A 277 -6.55 -9.29 21.34
CA LEU A 277 -5.57 -8.60 22.18
C LEU A 277 -5.95 -7.15 22.44
N SER A 278 -5.36 -6.61 23.51
CA SER A 278 -5.42 -5.20 23.85
C SER A 278 -4.02 -4.75 24.26
N GLY A 279 -3.67 -3.52 23.92
CA GLY A 279 -2.37 -2.98 24.27
C GLY A 279 -1.98 -1.76 23.45
N LEU A 280 -0.81 -1.21 23.78
CA LEU A 280 -0.17 -0.11 23.08
C LEU A 280 1.17 -0.60 22.53
N TYR A 281 1.31 -0.55 21.20
CA TYR A 281 2.45 -1.11 20.49
C TYR A 281 3.18 -0.03 19.67
N PRO A 282 4.53 0.01 19.70
CA PRO A 282 5.30 0.94 18.87
C PRO A 282 5.22 0.52 17.39
N LEU A 283 4.89 1.46 16.49
CA LEU A 283 4.87 1.24 15.05
C LEU A 283 6.26 1.40 14.43
N ASP A 284 7.10 2.25 15.00
CA ASP A 284 8.44 2.55 14.50
C ASP A 284 9.44 1.40 14.71
N ASP A 285 9.13 0.48 15.61
CA ASP A 285 9.91 -0.71 15.91
C ASP A 285 9.00 -1.94 15.81
N SER A 286 8.80 -2.40 14.58
CA SER A 286 7.95 -3.56 14.30
C SER A 286 8.50 -4.85 14.94
N ASP A 287 9.83 -4.97 15.11
CA ASP A 287 10.47 -6.13 15.71
C ASP A 287 10.14 -6.21 17.20
N ARG A 288 10.23 -5.07 17.88
CA ARG A 288 9.83 -4.96 19.28
C ARG A 288 8.34 -5.27 19.47
N THR A 289 7.49 -4.80 18.57
CA THR A 289 6.06 -5.11 18.62
C THR A 289 5.80 -6.60 18.47
N LEU A 290 6.45 -7.27 17.53
CA LEU A 290 6.35 -8.73 17.36
C LEU A 290 6.81 -9.49 18.61
N GLN A 291 7.90 -9.05 19.26
CA GLN A 291 8.36 -9.62 20.54
C GLN A 291 7.35 -9.43 21.68
N LEU A 292 6.72 -8.25 21.75
CA LEU A 292 5.68 -7.97 22.75
C LEU A 292 4.46 -8.88 22.52
N LEU A 293 4.03 -9.05 21.27
CA LEU A 293 2.94 -9.96 20.91
C LEU A 293 3.26 -11.40 21.29
N GLU A 294 4.49 -11.89 21.02
CA GLU A 294 4.92 -13.24 21.40
C GLU A 294 4.93 -13.46 22.91
N ARG A 295 5.21 -12.41 23.71
CA ARG A 295 5.18 -12.50 25.18
C ARG A 295 3.76 -12.50 25.75
N SER A 296 2.81 -11.82 25.08
CA SER A 296 1.46 -11.62 25.59
C SER A 296 0.44 -12.65 25.09
N LEU A 297 0.76 -13.35 23.98
CA LEU A 297 -0.14 -14.30 23.33
C LEU A 297 0.49 -15.69 23.25
N PRO A 298 -0.31 -16.78 23.13
CA PRO A 298 0.19 -18.12 22.90
C PRO A 298 0.66 -18.33 21.46
N ILE A 299 1.52 -17.44 20.98
CA ILE A 299 2.08 -17.47 19.61
C ILE A 299 3.59 -17.66 19.67
N ARG A 300 4.15 -18.11 18.54
CA ARG A 300 5.59 -18.11 18.26
C ARG A 300 5.88 -17.25 17.05
N VAL A 301 6.87 -16.37 17.18
CA VAL A 301 7.40 -15.55 16.10
C VAL A 301 8.71 -16.16 15.61
N THR A 302 8.73 -16.62 14.37
CA THR A 302 9.90 -17.25 13.75
C THR A 302 10.48 -16.31 12.70
N TRP A 303 11.74 -15.93 12.88
CA TRP A 303 12.50 -15.06 11.99
C TRP A 303 13.32 -15.94 11.03
N HIS A 304 12.88 -16.02 9.77
CA HIS A 304 13.61 -16.78 8.74
C HIS A 304 14.75 -15.95 8.15
N ASN A 305 14.50 -14.67 7.93
CA ASN A 305 15.48 -13.67 7.54
C ASN A 305 14.94 -12.25 7.87
N PRO A 306 15.70 -11.14 7.64
CA PRO A 306 15.23 -9.78 7.93
C PRO A 306 13.93 -9.38 7.21
N TYR A 307 13.60 -10.03 6.10
CA TYR A 307 12.44 -9.71 5.26
C TYR A 307 11.30 -10.71 5.38
N TRP A 308 11.49 -11.80 6.15
CA TRP A 308 10.46 -12.83 6.29
C TRP A 308 10.33 -13.32 7.73
N VAL A 309 9.14 -13.09 8.27
CA VAL A 309 8.75 -13.50 9.62
C VAL A 309 7.44 -14.26 9.54
N SER A 310 7.35 -15.41 10.22
CA SER A 310 6.12 -16.18 10.38
C SER A 310 5.66 -16.16 11.84
N ILE A 311 4.33 -16.09 12.02
CA ILE A 311 3.64 -16.04 13.30
C ILE A 311 2.67 -17.22 13.33
N GLY A 312 2.87 -18.16 14.25
CA GLY A 312 2.05 -19.35 14.42
C GLY A 312 1.76 -19.65 15.88
N ALA A 313 1.04 -20.74 16.14
CA ALA A 313 0.77 -21.19 17.50
C ALA A 313 2.08 -21.59 18.23
N ARG A 314 2.16 -21.29 19.53
CA ARG A 314 3.20 -21.82 20.40
C ARG A 314 2.79 -23.23 20.78
N LEU A 315 3.53 -24.22 20.28
CA LEU A 315 3.38 -25.64 20.66
C LEU A 315 3.85 -25.86 22.09
#